data_f39cb0bf741ab06e4bd921fff8f65b66
#
_entry.id   f39cb0bf741ab06e4bd921fff8f65b66
#
_cell.length_a   1.000
_cell.length_b   1.000
_cell.length_c   1.000
_cell.angle_alpha   90.00
_cell.angle_beta   90.00
_cell.angle_gamma   90.00
#
_symmetry.space_group_name_H-M   'P 1'
#
loop_
_entity.id
_entity.type
_entity.pdbx_description
1 polymer ?
#
loop_
_entity_poly.entity_id
_entity_poly.type
_entity_poly.pdbx_seq_one_letter_code
_entity_poly.pdbx_strand_id
1 'polypeptide(L)'
;MFQHFEVMMDSRTFWRNLVGGLMMVGMLSSADAASPFPGAQEGRFVIHDFQFRSGEVLPELTVGYTLLGEPQRDAQGRITNALLLLHGTTGTAQNWFLPGLAKNLYGPGQPLDRQRYFLIIPDGIGLGRSSKPSDGLKARFPRYGYHDMVTANARLLQEGLHIDHLRAIVGTSMGGMQTWLFAERYPEFMDGAIAIASQPTAVSGRNMMWRQVLIESIRGAADWKGGEYTEAPESFVHVWPLFGTMTDGASHLQSIAPTRAEAIAHYRTLSANARLLDANDMLYRFEASADYNPQPDLEKIKMPFLAINFQDDLLNPVELGLLQQEMARVKLGRAVILSPESPSLGHQNLGQGALWGPVAADFLEKLPPHP
;
A
#
# COMPACT_ATOMS: atom_id res chain seq x y z
N MET A 1 -34.71 -43.53 -26.63
CA MET A 1 -33.71 -43.92 -25.64
C MET A 1 -32.64 -42.86 -25.67
N PHE A 2 -32.85 -41.77 -24.87
CA PHE A 2 -31.97 -40.59 -24.82
C PHE A 2 -31.03 -40.79 -23.62
N GLN A 3 -29.73 -40.85 -23.85
CA GLN A 3 -28.71 -40.80 -22.81
C GLN A 3 -28.35 -39.32 -22.55
N HIS A 4 -28.57 -38.89 -21.32
CA HIS A 4 -28.06 -37.63 -20.78
C HIS A 4 -26.55 -37.75 -20.55
N PHE A 5 -25.77 -36.91 -21.19
CA PHE A 5 -24.38 -36.62 -20.79
C PHE A 5 -24.41 -35.44 -19.83
N GLU A 6 -24.28 -35.72 -18.53
CA GLU A 6 -23.90 -34.70 -17.55
C GLU A 6 -22.40 -34.46 -17.68
N VAL A 7 -22.06 -33.23 -18.13
CA VAL A 7 -20.69 -32.74 -18.03
C VAL A 7 -20.48 -32.18 -16.62
N MET A 8 -19.89 -33.01 -15.77
CA MET A 8 -19.32 -32.55 -14.51
C MET A 8 -18.14 -31.60 -14.84
N MET A 9 -18.35 -30.29 -14.72
CA MET A 9 -17.27 -29.34 -14.73
C MET A 9 -16.51 -29.48 -13.41
N ASP A 10 -15.24 -29.89 -13.49
CA ASP A 10 -14.32 -29.98 -12.37
C ASP A 10 -14.09 -28.61 -11.76
N SER A 11 -14.52 -28.43 -10.51
CA SER A 11 -14.38 -27.21 -9.72
C SER A 11 -12.92 -26.74 -9.57
N ARG A 12 -11.95 -27.62 -9.83
CA ARG A 12 -10.51 -27.29 -9.75
C ARG A 12 -10.03 -26.41 -10.90
N THR A 13 -10.69 -26.42 -12.05
CA THR A 13 -10.30 -25.62 -13.22
C THR A 13 -10.78 -24.18 -13.11
N PHE A 14 -11.88 -23.93 -12.41
CA PHE A 14 -12.43 -22.57 -12.20
C PHE A 14 -11.53 -21.71 -11.29
N TRP A 15 -10.95 -22.32 -10.26
CA TRP A 15 -10.06 -21.60 -9.31
C TRP A 15 -8.65 -21.34 -9.85
N ARG A 16 -8.14 -22.18 -10.78
CA ARG A 16 -6.81 -21.97 -11.39
C ARG A 16 -6.69 -20.70 -12.22
N ASN A 17 -7.77 -20.17 -12.75
CA ASN A 17 -7.77 -18.95 -13.57
C ASN A 17 -8.03 -17.66 -12.76
N LEU A 18 -8.47 -17.74 -11.49
CA LEU A 18 -8.72 -16.56 -10.65
C LEU A 18 -7.50 -16.10 -9.84
N VAL A 19 -6.52 -16.97 -9.63
CA VAL A 19 -5.35 -16.70 -8.74
C VAL A 19 -4.16 -16.09 -9.51
N GLY A 20 -4.16 -16.14 -10.85
CA GLY A 20 -3.16 -15.49 -11.69
C GLY A 20 -3.27 -13.96 -11.76
N GLY A 21 -4.32 -13.37 -11.19
CA GLY A 21 -4.67 -11.94 -11.37
C GLY A 21 -4.15 -10.97 -10.31
N LEU A 22 -3.50 -11.40 -9.24
CA LEU A 22 -3.16 -10.50 -8.12
C LEU A 22 -1.80 -9.78 -8.22
N MET A 23 -1.03 -10.02 -9.28
CA MET A 23 0.15 -9.20 -9.63
C MET A 23 0.07 -8.71 -11.08
N MET A 24 -1.02 -8.07 -11.48
CA MET A 24 -0.93 -7.17 -12.63
C MET A 24 -0.31 -5.87 -12.15
N VAL A 25 0.99 -5.77 -12.30
CA VAL A 25 1.69 -4.50 -12.43
C VAL A 25 1.09 -3.82 -13.67
N GLY A 26 0.25 -2.82 -13.44
CA GLY A 26 -0.30 -2.01 -14.51
C GLY A 26 0.81 -1.32 -15.29
N MET A 27 1.23 -1.89 -16.40
CA MET A 27 1.90 -1.17 -17.46
C MET A 27 0.83 -0.59 -18.39
N LEU A 28 0.57 0.68 -18.25
CA LEU A 28 0.03 1.48 -19.34
C LEU A 28 0.92 2.70 -19.49
N SER A 29 1.59 2.75 -20.63
CA SER A 29 2.18 3.96 -21.20
C SER A 29 1.13 5.08 -21.24
N SER A 30 1.58 6.31 -21.01
CA SER A 30 0.87 7.57 -21.06
C SER A 30 -0.14 7.67 -22.20
N ALA A 31 -1.39 7.38 -21.90
CA ALA A 31 -2.59 7.88 -22.56
C ALA A 31 -3.65 7.95 -21.48
N ASP A 32 -4.49 8.98 -21.46
CA ASP A 32 -5.61 9.17 -20.52
C ASP A 32 -6.60 7.99 -20.58
N ALA A 33 -6.21 6.86 -20.02
CA ALA A 33 -7.10 5.73 -19.80
C ALA A 33 -7.94 6.06 -18.56
N ALA A 34 -9.24 6.17 -18.73
CA ALA A 34 -10.20 6.35 -17.64
C ALA A 34 -9.92 5.33 -16.52
N SER A 35 -9.98 5.76 -15.26
CA SER A 35 -9.82 4.87 -14.11
C SER A 35 -10.68 3.62 -14.30
N PRO A 36 -10.15 2.41 -14.09
CA PRO A 36 -10.90 1.17 -14.28
C PRO A 36 -12.06 1.01 -13.26
N PHE A 37 -12.16 1.89 -12.26
CA PHE A 37 -13.24 1.84 -11.29
C PHE A 37 -14.32 2.91 -11.55
N PRO A 38 -15.60 2.52 -11.67
CA PRO A 38 -16.70 3.43 -12.02
C PRO A 38 -16.84 4.59 -11.03
N GLY A 39 -16.78 5.83 -11.55
CA GLY A 39 -16.91 7.06 -10.76
C GLY A 39 -15.60 7.54 -10.13
N ALA A 40 -14.50 6.84 -10.32
CA ALA A 40 -13.19 7.33 -9.90
C ALA A 40 -12.67 8.38 -10.91
N GLN A 41 -12.08 9.45 -10.38
CA GLN A 41 -11.53 10.56 -11.14
C GLN A 41 -10.02 10.66 -10.86
N GLU A 42 -9.22 10.74 -11.90
CA GLU A 42 -7.77 10.86 -11.79
C GLU A 42 -7.34 12.33 -11.84
N GLY A 43 -6.33 12.67 -11.04
CA GLY A 43 -5.76 14.02 -10.99
C GLY A 43 -4.26 13.98 -10.79
N ARG A 44 -3.64 15.14 -10.99
CA ARG A 44 -2.21 15.39 -10.73
C ARG A 44 -2.06 16.73 -10.04
N PHE A 45 -1.17 16.78 -9.04
CA PHE A 45 -0.79 18.01 -8.36
C PHE A 45 0.73 18.15 -8.48
N VAL A 46 1.20 19.33 -8.92
CA VAL A 46 2.63 19.62 -9.05
C VAL A 46 3.06 20.47 -7.86
N ILE A 47 4.05 20.00 -7.16
CA ILE A 47 4.71 20.72 -6.08
C ILE A 47 6.02 21.29 -6.62
N HIS A 48 6.11 22.60 -6.72
CA HIS A 48 7.32 23.27 -7.16
C HIS A 48 8.37 23.31 -6.04
N ASP A 49 9.64 23.18 -6.43
CA ASP A 49 10.83 23.25 -5.58
C ASP A 49 10.72 22.35 -4.34
N PHE A 50 10.29 21.10 -4.54
CA PHE A 50 10.15 20.16 -3.43
C PHE A 50 11.50 19.81 -2.85
N GLN A 51 11.73 20.21 -1.60
CA GLN A 51 12.93 19.89 -0.85
C GLN A 51 12.75 18.58 -0.07
N PHE A 52 13.54 17.57 -0.41
CA PHE A 52 13.60 16.30 0.30
C PHE A 52 14.39 16.42 1.60
N ARG A 53 14.14 15.52 2.53
CA ARG A 53 14.92 15.44 3.79
C ARG A 53 16.42 15.16 3.55
N SER A 54 16.76 14.56 2.42
CA SER A 54 18.15 14.41 1.97
C SER A 54 18.86 15.74 1.70
N GLY A 55 18.11 16.85 1.59
CA GLY A 55 18.60 18.16 1.19
C GLY A 55 18.54 18.40 -0.32
N GLU A 56 18.26 17.37 -1.12
CA GLU A 56 18.08 17.49 -2.56
C GLU A 56 16.76 18.20 -2.88
N VAL A 57 16.71 18.86 -4.04
CA VAL A 57 15.51 19.57 -4.53
C VAL A 57 15.11 19.02 -5.88
N LEU A 58 13.81 18.75 -6.04
CA LEU A 58 13.22 18.47 -7.34
C LEU A 58 12.40 19.71 -7.76
N PRO A 59 12.72 20.35 -8.90
CA PRO A 59 12.01 21.57 -9.34
C PRO A 59 10.50 21.36 -9.47
N GLU A 60 10.08 20.18 -9.93
CA GLU A 60 8.68 19.80 -10.06
C GLU A 60 8.49 18.35 -9.57
N LEU A 61 7.84 18.19 -8.43
CA LEU A 61 7.37 16.91 -7.94
C LEU A 61 5.89 16.75 -8.27
N THR A 62 5.57 15.86 -9.19
CA THR A 62 4.18 15.49 -9.47
C THR A 62 3.70 14.46 -8.46
N VAL A 63 2.52 14.68 -7.86
CA VAL A 63 1.76 13.71 -7.09
C VAL A 63 0.51 13.34 -7.87
N GLY A 64 0.46 12.12 -8.41
CA GLY A 64 -0.73 11.55 -9.01
C GLY A 64 -1.72 11.12 -7.94
N TYR A 65 -3.03 11.26 -8.17
CA TYR A 65 -4.03 10.81 -7.22
C TYR A 65 -5.32 10.35 -7.93
N THR A 66 -6.15 9.63 -7.21
CA THR A 66 -7.50 9.24 -7.63
C THR A 66 -8.49 9.69 -6.57
N LEU A 67 -9.63 10.22 -7.00
CA LEU A 67 -10.76 10.63 -6.15
C LEU A 67 -11.92 9.67 -6.38
N LEU A 68 -12.66 9.34 -5.31
CA LEU A 68 -13.90 8.57 -5.38
C LEU A 68 -14.90 9.09 -4.34
N GLY A 69 -16.16 9.29 -4.76
CA GLY A 69 -17.18 9.91 -3.95
C GLY A 69 -17.17 11.44 -4.06
N GLU A 70 -18.07 12.11 -3.33
CA GLU A 70 -18.26 13.57 -3.42
C GLU A 70 -17.92 14.26 -2.10
N PRO A 71 -17.29 15.45 -2.13
CA PRO A 71 -17.00 16.21 -0.93
C PRO A 71 -18.28 16.79 -0.32
N GLN A 72 -18.51 16.50 0.95
CA GLN A 72 -19.54 17.13 1.75
C GLN A 72 -18.95 18.32 2.49
N ARG A 73 -19.69 19.43 2.53
CA ARG A 73 -19.20 20.68 3.12
C ARG A 73 -20.10 21.14 4.25
N ASP A 74 -19.49 21.71 5.29
CA ASP A 74 -20.19 22.40 6.38
C ASP A 74 -20.67 23.80 5.95
N ALA A 75 -21.28 24.53 6.87
CA ALA A 75 -21.77 25.88 6.64
C ALA A 75 -20.65 26.91 6.36
N GLN A 76 -19.40 26.58 6.71
CA GLN A 76 -18.19 27.38 6.44
C GLN A 76 -17.52 26.97 5.13
N GLY A 77 -18.05 25.99 4.42
CA GLY A 77 -17.52 25.48 3.15
C GLY A 77 -16.37 24.47 3.30
N ARG A 78 -16.02 24.07 4.51
CA ARG A 78 -14.96 23.08 4.77
C ARG A 78 -15.43 21.67 4.44
N ILE A 79 -14.56 20.84 3.86
CA ILE A 79 -14.85 19.43 3.56
C ILE A 79 -14.79 18.62 4.86
N THR A 80 -15.85 17.87 5.17
CA THR A 80 -16.02 17.16 6.45
C THR A 80 -15.95 15.65 6.36
N ASN A 81 -15.97 15.08 5.15
CA ASN A 81 -16.06 13.63 4.92
C ASN A 81 -14.85 13.04 4.18
N ALA A 82 -13.72 13.75 4.13
CA ALA A 82 -12.54 13.33 3.39
C ALA A 82 -11.80 12.17 4.11
N LEU A 83 -11.51 11.11 3.38
CA LEU A 83 -10.62 10.02 3.80
C LEU A 83 -9.39 9.96 2.90
N LEU A 84 -8.20 9.91 3.50
CA LEU A 84 -6.95 9.66 2.78
C LEU A 84 -6.65 8.16 2.81
N LEU A 85 -6.54 7.53 1.63
CA LEU A 85 -6.21 6.10 1.50
C LEU A 85 -4.79 5.91 0.96
N LEU A 86 -3.91 5.25 1.71
CA LEU A 86 -2.50 5.08 1.41
C LEU A 86 -2.17 3.62 1.08
N HIS A 87 -1.54 3.37 -0.06
CA HIS A 87 -1.22 2.02 -0.58
C HIS A 87 0.14 1.48 -0.08
N GLY A 88 0.39 0.18 -0.33
CA GLY A 88 1.64 -0.52 0.04
C GLY A 88 2.82 -0.25 -0.92
N THR A 89 4.01 -0.78 -0.57
CA THR A 89 5.32 -0.51 -1.22
C THR A 89 5.35 -0.76 -2.73
N THR A 90 4.67 -1.80 -3.21
CA THR A 90 4.65 -2.16 -4.65
C THR A 90 3.35 -1.74 -5.33
N GLY A 91 2.51 -1.00 -4.61
CA GLY A 91 1.19 -0.59 -5.07
C GLY A 91 1.16 0.80 -5.71
N THR A 92 -0.04 1.17 -6.13
CA THR A 92 -0.46 2.49 -6.60
C THR A 92 -1.87 2.75 -6.07
N ALA A 93 -2.45 3.90 -6.38
CA ALA A 93 -3.86 4.17 -6.10
C ALA A 93 -4.79 3.06 -6.62
N GLN A 94 -4.43 2.42 -7.74
CA GLN A 94 -5.22 1.34 -8.35
C GLN A 94 -5.33 0.08 -7.47
N ASN A 95 -4.40 -0.14 -6.55
CA ASN A 95 -4.47 -1.29 -5.64
C ASN A 95 -5.69 -1.24 -4.73
N TRP A 96 -6.19 -0.04 -4.41
CA TRP A 96 -7.44 0.13 -3.66
C TRP A 96 -8.68 -0.34 -4.42
N PHE A 97 -8.59 -0.49 -5.74
CA PHE A 97 -9.67 -0.97 -6.60
C PHE A 97 -9.55 -2.45 -6.99
N LEU A 98 -8.59 -3.19 -6.44
CA LEU A 98 -8.50 -4.64 -6.62
C LEU A 98 -9.77 -5.35 -6.13
N PRO A 99 -10.19 -6.46 -6.75
CA PRO A 99 -11.48 -7.10 -6.47
C PRO A 99 -11.75 -7.39 -4.99
N GLY A 100 -10.73 -7.79 -4.23
CA GLY A 100 -10.85 -8.07 -2.79
C GLY A 100 -11.21 -6.86 -1.94
N LEU A 101 -10.83 -5.65 -2.37
CA LEU A 101 -11.16 -4.37 -1.73
C LEU A 101 -12.42 -3.76 -2.36
N ALA A 102 -12.43 -3.61 -3.67
CA ALA A 102 -13.50 -2.92 -4.39
C ALA A 102 -14.90 -3.49 -4.13
N LYS A 103 -15.01 -4.81 -4.06
CA LYS A 103 -16.29 -5.50 -3.80
C LYS A 103 -16.84 -5.25 -2.39
N ASN A 104 -15.95 -4.96 -1.41
CA ASN A 104 -16.29 -5.01 0.01
C ASN A 104 -16.21 -3.65 0.72
N LEU A 105 -15.75 -2.58 0.06
CA LEU A 105 -15.46 -1.32 0.75
C LEU A 105 -16.33 -0.13 0.33
N TYR A 106 -16.72 -0.02 -0.95
CA TYR A 106 -17.21 1.26 -1.51
C TYR A 106 -18.71 1.31 -1.81
N GLY A 107 -19.44 0.20 -1.69
CA GLY A 107 -20.88 0.14 -1.89
C GLY A 107 -21.68 0.77 -0.74
N PRO A 108 -23.00 0.97 -0.93
CA PRO A 108 -23.86 1.51 0.12
C PRO A 108 -23.78 0.70 1.42
N GLY A 109 -23.51 1.37 2.53
CA GLY A 109 -23.37 0.75 3.86
C GLY A 109 -22.07 -0.03 4.09
N GLN A 110 -21.18 -0.06 3.12
CA GLN A 110 -19.84 -0.67 3.27
C GLN A 110 -18.86 0.26 4.02
N PRO A 111 -17.75 -0.26 4.54
CA PRO A 111 -16.82 0.48 5.40
C PRO A 111 -16.36 1.84 4.92
N LEU A 112 -16.11 1.97 3.61
CA LEU A 112 -15.65 3.20 2.96
C LEU A 112 -16.67 3.64 1.88
N ASP A 113 -17.95 3.56 2.21
CA ASP A 113 -19.07 3.89 1.33
C ASP A 113 -18.86 5.25 0.63
N ARG A 114 -18.71 5.22 -0.70
CA ARG A 114 -18.47 6.41 -1.53
C ARG A 114 -19.64 7.42 -1.55
N GLN A 115 -20.81 7.06 -1.03
CA GLN A 115 -21.91 8.01 -0.84
C GLN A 115 -21.76 8.80 0.46
N ARG A 116 -21.00 8.26 1.42
CA ARG A 116 -20.74 8.89 2.73
C ARG A 116 -19.40 9.62 2.75
N TYR A 117 -18.39 9.06 2.09
CA TYR A 117 -17.01 9.53 2.16
C TYR A 117 -16.48 10.02 0.83
N PHE A 118 -15.65 11.05 0.89
CA PHE A 118 -14.83 11.54 -0.21
C PHE A 118 -13.43 10.93 -0.07
N LEU A 119 -13.08 9.98 -0.93
CA LEU A 119 -11.86 9.21 -0.85
C LEU A 119 -10.78 9.84 -1.72
N ILE A 120 -9.64 10.15 -1.12
CA ILE A 120 -8.44 10.67 -1.78
C ILE A 120 -7.36 9.58 -1.74
N ILE A 121 -6.88 9.15 -2.88
CA ILE A 121 -5.99 8.00 -3.04
C ILE A 121 -4.77 8.44 -3.85
N PRO A 122 -3.72 8.99 -3.21
CA PRO A 122 -2.50 9.40 -3.92
C PRO A 122 -1.67 8.18 -4.32
N ASP A 123 -0.96 8.33 -5.43
CA ASP A 123 0.22 7.51 -5.73
C ASP A 123 1.41 8.08 -4.93
N GLY A 124 2.14 7.25 -4.19
CA GLY A 124 3.32 7.69 -3.45
C GLY A 124 4.45 8.16 -4.38
N ILE A 125 5.37 8.98 -3.87
CA ILE A 125 6.61 9.32 -4.59
C ILE A 125 7.32 8.03 -5.02
N GLY A 126 7.77 7.97 -6.26
CA GLY A 126 8.40 6.78 -6.83
C GLY A 126 7.41 5.73 -7.36
N LEU A 127 6.09 6.01 -7.40
CA LEU A 127 5.06 5.05 -7.76
C LEU A 127 3.99 5.65 -8.69
N GLY A 128 3.38 4.78 -9.49
CA GLY A 128 2.21 5.12 -10.31
C GLY A 128 2.43 6.34 -11.20
N ARG A 129 1.55 7.32 -11.06
CA ARG A 129 1.56 8.59 -11.82
C ARG A 129 2.31 9.71 -11.11
N SER A 130 2.87 9.45 -9.92
CA SER A 130 3.78 10.37 -9.23
C SER A 130 5.17 10.30 -9.82
N SER A 131 5.95 11.39 -9.64
CA SER A 131 7.35 11.45 -10.08
C SER A 131 8.17 10.29 -9.53
N LYS A 132 8.97 9.66 -10.38
CA LYS A 132 9.73 8.45 -10.07
C LYS A 132 11.04 8.38 -10.85
N PRO A 133 12.01 7.57 -10.44
CA PRO A 133 13.28 7.37 -11.12
C PRO A 133 13.14 7.07 -12.61
N SER A 134 12.22 6.19 -12.98
CA SER A 134 12.00 5.78 -14.39
C SER A 134 11.45 6.89 -15.30
N ASP A 135 11.04 8.04 -14.76
CA ASP A 135 10.61 9.19 -15.56
C ASP A 135 11.77 9.96 -16.24
N GLY A 136 13.00 9.43 -16.15
CA GLY A 136 14.18 9.96 -16.86
C GLY A 136 15.39 10.28 -15.99
N LEU A 137 15.19 10.57 -14.69
CA LEU A 137 16.31 10.83 -13.77
C LEU A 137 17.06 9.54 -13.36
N LYS A 138 16.39 8.40 -13.41
CA LYS A 138 16.96 7.09 -13.06
C LYS A 138 17.61 7.14 -11.66
N ALA A 139 18.85 6.66 -11.50
CA ALA A 139 19.60 6.70 -10.24
C ALA A 139 20.03 8.12 -9.79
N ARG A 140 19.71 9.17 -10.57
CA ARG A 140 19.88 10.58 -10.19
C ARG A 140 18.61 11.21 -9.62
N PHE A 141 17.53 10.43 -9.49
CA PHE A 141 16.34 10.89 -8.80
C PHE A 141 16.68 11.20 -7.34
N PRO A 142 16.15 12.29 -6.73
CA PRO A 142 16.44 12.61 -5.33
C PRO A 142 16.09 11.46 -4.39
N ARG A 143 16.93 11.27 -3.35
CA ARG A 143 16.66 10.27 -2.32
C ARG A 143 15.48 10.72 -1.47
N TYR A 144 14.42 9.92 -1.43
CA TYR A 144 13.23 10.19 -0.64
C TYR A 144 13.00 9.12 0.42
N GLY A 145 12.30 9.51 1.49
CA GLY A 145 11.86 8.64 2.56
C GLY A 145 10.35 8.71 2.77
N TYR A 146 9.86 7.99 3.77
CA TYR A 146 8.43 8.00 4.10
C TYR A 146 7.99 9.36 4.68
N HIS A 147 8.88 10.08 5.35
CA HIS A 147 8.59 11.44 5.78
C HIS A 147 8.38 12.41 4.61
N ASP A 148 9.10 12.22 3.48
CA ASP A 148 8.90 13.01 2.27
C ASP A 148 7.55 12.70 1.63
N MET A 149 7.17 11.41 1.58
CA MET A 149 5.84 10.99 1.11
C MET A 149 4.72 11.60 1.96
N VAL A 150 4.85 11.61 3.29
CA VAL A 150 3.89 12.26 4.20
C VAL A 150 3.81 13.76 3.94
N THR A 151 4.95 14.44 3.72
CA THR A 151 4.98 15.87 3.37
C THR A 151 4.27 16.14 2.03
N ALA A 152 4.54 15.32 1.00
CA ALA A 152 3.90 15.48 -0.31
C ALA A 152 2.39 15.25 -0.24
N ASN A 153 1.93 14.25 0.53
CA ASN A 153 0.51 13.99 0.75
C ASN A 153 -0.18 15.15 1.50
N ALA A 154 0.46 15.72 2.52
CA ALA A 154 -0.07 16.87 3.26
C ALA A 154 -0.21 18.09 2.33
N ARG A 155 0.79 18.36 1.48
CA ARG A 155 0.74 19.44 0.49
C ARG A 155 -0.33 19.21 -0.58
N LEU A 156 -0.50 17.95 -1.08
CA LEU A 156 -1.60 17.62 -1.97
C LEU A 156 -2.95 17.97 -1.34
N LEU A 157 -3.17 17.59 -0.07
CA LEU A 157 -4.43 17.88 0.61
C LEU A 157 -4.65 19.37 0.78
N GLN A 158 -3.69 20.09 1.34
CA GLN A 158 -3.86 21.50 1.70
C GLN A 158 -3.80 22.43 0.49
N GLU A 159 -2.76 22.28 -0.35
CA GLU A 159 -2.51 23.20 -1.46
C GLU A 159 -3.26 22.79 -2.74
N GLY A 160 -3.36 21.46 -3.02
CA GLY A 160 -3.96 20.94 -4.23
C GLY A 160 -5.47 20.76 -4.14
N LEU A 161 -5.98 20.25 -3.01
CA LEU A 161 -7.39 19.88 -2.83
C LEU A 161 -8.14 20.80 -1.86
N HIS A 162 -7.44 21.73 -1.19
CA HIS A 162 -7.98 22.65 -0.19
C HIS A 162 -8.71 21.92 0.94
N ILE A 163 -8.07 20.85 1.45
CA ILE A 163 -8.54 20.05 2.57
C ILE A 163 -7.64 20.31 3.76
N ASP A 164 -8.18 20.95 4.77
CA ASP A 164 -7.46 21.34 5.98
C ASP A 164 -7.63 20.33 7.12
N HIS A 165 -8.57 19.38 6.98
CA HIS A 165 -8.84 18.36 7.96
C HIS A 165 -9.43 17.10 7.29
N LEU A 166 -9.07 15.92 7.80
CA LEU A 166 -9.55 14.63 7.34
C LEU A 166 -10.50 14.00 8.36
N ARG A 167 -11.54 13.33 7.88
CA ARG A 167 -12.32 12.43 8.72
C ARG A 167 -11.46 11.26 9.21
N ALA A 168 -10.62 10.69 8.33
CA ALA A 168 -9.62 9.71 8.76
C ALA A 168 -8.54 9.48 7.68
N ILE A 169 -7.44 8.85 8.10
CA ILE A 169 -6.46 8.21 7.22
C ILE A 169 -6.61 6.69 7.35
N VAL A 170 -6.55 5.97 6.22
CA VAL A 170 -6.50 4.50 6.17
C VAL A 170 -5.32 4.08 5.32
N GLY A 171 -4.32 3.45 5.91
CA GLY A 171 -3.13 3.01 5.17
C GLY A 171 -2.86 1.53 5.32
N THR A 172 -2.38 0.90 4.23
CA THR A 172 -2.00 -0.51 4.21
C THR A 172 -0.50 -0.68 4.01
N SER A 173 0.18 -1.52 4.79
CA SER A 173 1.62 -1.81 4.69
C SER A 173 2.46 -0.51 4.75
N MET A 174 3.18 -0.13 3.69
CA MET A 174 3.86 1.17 3.59
C MET A 174 2.91 2.35 3.86
N GLY A 175 1.66 2.29 3.36
CA GLY A 175 0.64 3.28 3.68
C GLY A 175 0.27 3.28 5.17
N GLY A 176 0.25 2.13 5.83
CA GLY A 176 0.10 2.02 7.28
C GLY A 176 1.28 2.65 8.03
N MET A 177 2.51 2.45 7.53
CA MET A 177 3.70 3.13 8.08
C MET A 177 3.62 4.65 7.91
N GLN A 178 3.16 5.13 6.75
CA GLN A 178 2.91 6.57 6.55
C GLN A 178 1.79 7.10 7.45
N THR A 179 0.76 6.29 7.75
CA THR A 179 -0.32 6.66 8.67
C THR A 179 0.21 6.95 10.08
N TRP A 180 1.12 6.12 10.60
CA TRP A 180 1.80 6.38 11.87
C TRP A 180 2.52 7.73 11.86
N LEU A 181 3.38 7.96 10.86
CA LEU A 181 4.15 9.21 10.75
C LEU A 181 3.26 10.44 10.53
N PHE A 182 2.17 10.30 9.78
CA PHE A 182 1.24 11.40 9.54
C PHE A 182 0.50 11.79 10.84
N ALA A 183 0.04 10.79 11.60
CA ALA A 183 -0.64 11.01 12.88
C ALA A 183 0.25 11.69 13.92
N GLU A 184 1.54 11.37 13.96
CA GLU A 184 2.52 12.03 14.85
C GLU A 184 2.81 13.47 14.43
N ARG A 185 2.97 13.68 13.14
CA ARG A 185 3.41 14.96 12.60
C ARG A 185 2.29 15.99 12.52
N TYR A 186 1.07 15.51 12.27
CA TYR A 186 -0.13 16.33 12.09
C TYR A 186 -1.28 15.89 13.02
N PRO A 187 -1.08 15.91 14.35
CA PRO A 187 -2.02 15.28 15.30
C PRO A 187 -3.41 15.95 15.36
N GLU A 188 -3.55 17.16 14.81
CA GLU A 188 -4.83 17.91 14.77
C GLU A 188 -5.48 17.87 13.36
N PHE A 189 -4.86 17.14 12.40
CA PHE A 189 -5.29 17.19 11.00
C PHE A 189 -6.38 16.15 10.67
N MET A 190 -6.74 15.27 11.62
CA MET A 190 -7.72 14.20 11.38
C MET A 190 -8.48 13.81 12.65
N ASP A 191 -9.71 13.28 12.46
CA ASP A 191 -10.51 12.75 13.56
C ASP A 191 -10.09 11.33 13.96
N GLY A 192 -9.45 10.56 13.07
CA GLY A 192 -8.99 9.21 13.35
C GLY A 192 -7.97 8.68 12.33
N ALA A 193 -7.28 7.59 12.70
CA ALA A 193 -6.31 6.94 11.83
C ALA A 193 -6.39 5.41 11.93
N ILE A 194 -6.25 4.73 10.79
CA ILE A 194 -6.24 3.26 10.68
C ILE A 194 -4.97 2.82 9.96
N ALA A 195 -4.08 2.11 10.66
CA ALA A 195 -2.88 1.50 10.10
C ALA A 195 -3.05 -0.01 10.00
N ILE A 196 -2.97 -0.56 8.77
CA ILE A 196 -3.19 -1.98 8.49
C ILE A 196 -1.88 -2.62 8.05
N ALA A 197 -1.54 -3.78 8.61
CA ALA A 197 -0.35 -4.57 8.28
C ALA A 197 0.95 -3.76 8.41
N SER A 198 1.14 -3.07 9.54
CA SER A 198 2.33 -2.27 9.84
C SER A 198 2.68 -2.27 11.32
N GLN A 199 3.95 -2.01 11.65
CA GLN A 199 4.45 -1.94 13.02
C GLN A 199 4.81 -0.49 13.36
N PRO A 200 4.59 -0.03 14.62
CA PRO A 200 4.95 1.31 15.09
C PRO A 200 6.42 1.41 15.54
N THR A 201 7.31 0.73 14.84
CA THR A 201 8.75 0.70 15.11
C THR A 201 9.55 0.78 13.83
N ALA A 202 10.83 1.12 13.93
CA ALA A 202 11.73 1.08 12.77
C ALA A 202 11.68 -0.28 12.07
N VAL A 203 11.81 -0.27 10.73
CA VAL A 203 11.97 -1.51 9.96
C VAL A 203 13.28 -2.18 10.37
N SER A 204 13.19 -3.37 10.93
CA SER A 204 14.35 -4.11 11.50
C SER A 204 14.19 -5.62 11.30
N GLY A 205 15.13 -6.39 11.84
CA GLY A 205 15.11 -7.85 11.86
C GLY A 205 14.89 -8.45 10.48
N ARG A 206 14.00 -9.45 10.39
CA ARG A 206 13.69 -10.16 9.15
C ARG A 206 13.22 -9.21 8.05
N ASN A 207 12.38 -8.23 8.37
CA ASN A 207 11.84 -7.28 7.39
C ASN A 207 12.96 -6.43 6.76
N MET A 208 13.95 -5.98 7.55
CA MET A 208 15.09 -5.25 6.97
C MET A 208 16.03 -6.16 6.20
N MET A 209 16.28 -7.38 6.68
CA MET A 209 17.19 -8.31 6.01
C MET A 209 16.73 -8.65 4.59
N TRP A 210 15.46 -9.00 4.39
CA TRP A 210 14.98 -9.33 3.04
C TRP A 210 14.94 -8.09 2.12
N ARG A 211 14.66 -6.88 2.66
CA ARG A 211 14.78 -5.63 1.91
C ARG A 211 16.20 -5.40 1.43
N GLN A 212 17.19 -5.61 2.32
CA GLN A 212 18.59 -5.48 1.96
C GLN A 212 19.01 -6.48 0.87
N VAL A 213 18.51 -7.72 0.90
CA VAL A 213 18.74 -8.70 -0.18
C VAL A 213 18.24 -8.18 -1.53
N LEU A 214 17.05 -7.56 -1.58
CA LEU A 214 16.53 -6.96 -2.80
C LEU A 214 17.36 -5.74 -3.23
N ILE A 215 17.71 -4.85 -2.32
CA ILE A 215 18.54 -3.68 -2.56
C ILE A 215 19.89 -4.09 -3.15
N GLU A 216 20.60 -5.04 -2.51
CA GLU A 216 21.90 -5.50 -2.97
C GLU A 216 21.83 -6.30 -4.26
N SER A 217 20.74 -6.99 -4.55
CA SER A 217 20.54 -7.67 -5.83
C SER A 217 20.48 -6.71 -7.02
N ILE A 218 20.15 -5.43 -6.78
CA ILE A 218 20.17 -4.38 -7.79
C ILE A 218 21.54 -3.66 -7.77
N ARG A 219 21.95 -3.12 -6.61
CA ARG A 219 23.17 -2.31 -6.49
C ARG A 219 24.44 -3.08 -6.81
N GLY A 220 24.53 -4.34 -6.41
CA GLY A 220 25.66 -5.22 -6.67
C GLY A 220 25.69 -5.82 -8.07
N ALA A 221 24.65 -5.61 -8.87
CA ALA A 221 24.56 -6.16 -10.22
C ALA A 221 25.43 -5.37 -11.22
N ALA A 222 26.35 -6.05 -11.90
CA ALA A 222 27.19 -5.42 -12.91
C ALA A 222 26.39 -4.87 -14.10
N ASP A 223 25.28 -5.52 -14.43
CA ASP A 223 24.35 -5.14 -15.50
C ASP A 223 23.40 -3.99 -15.11
N TRP A 224 23.32 -3.60 -13.84
CA TRP A 224 22.62 -2.38 -13.40
C TRP A 224 23.29 -1.09 -13.88
N LYS A 225 24.64 -1.10 -14.06
CA LYS A 225 25.43 0.02 -14.61
C LYS A 225 25.17 1.38 -13.93
N GLY A 226 24.98 1.37 -12.59
CA GLY A 226 24.69 2.61 -11.85
C GLY A 226 23.34 3.24 -12.21
N GLY A 227 22.38 2.44 -12.65
CA GLY A 227 21.04 2.88 -13.04
C GLY A 227 20.82 3.06 -14.54
N GLU A 228 21.85 2.87 -15.37
CA GLU A 228 21.80 3.03 -16.83
C GLU A 228 21.66 1.69 -17.57
N TYR A 229 20.92 0.73 -16.98
CA TYR A 229 20.62 -0.56 -17.58
C TYR A 229 19.59 -0.44 -18.71
N THR A 230 19.55 -1.44 -19.59
CA THR A 230 18.58 -1.56 -20.69
C THR A 230 17.53 -2.65 -20.43
N GLU A 231 17.91 -3.67 -19.66
CA GLU A 231 17.05 -4.76 -19.21
C GLU A 231 17.20 -4.90 -17.70
N ALA A 232 16.15 -5.35 -17.02
CA ALA A 232 16.18 -5.52 -15.56
C ALA A 232 17.37 -6.41 -15.15
N PRO A 233 18.18 -6.03 -14.15
CA PRO A 233 19.33 -6.80 -13.70
C PRO A 233 18.95 -8.25 -13.36
N GLU A 234 19.71 -9.22 -13.88
CA GLU A 234 19.40 -10.65 -13.71
C GLU A 234 19.38 -11.07 -12.24
N SER A 235 20.27 -10.54 -11.41
CA SER A 235 20.25 -10.82 -9.97
C SER A 235 18.98 -10.33 -9.31
N PHE A 236 18.47 -9.16 -9.67
CA PHE A 236 17.16 -8.67 -9.19
C PHE A 236 16.01 -9.58 -9.64
N VAL A 237 16.01 -9.97 -10.93
CA VAL A 237 14.98 -10.88 -11.48
C VAL A 237 14.93 -12.21 -10.71
N HIS A 238 16.09 -12.77 -10.37
CA HIS A 238 16.17 -14.04 -9.65
C HIS A 238 15.84 -13.92 -8.15
N VAL A 239 16.09 -12.77 -7.54
CA VAL A 239 15.83 -12.51 -6.11
C VAL A 239 14.40 -12.02 -5.86
N TRP A 240 13.76 -11.39 -6.84
CA TRP A 240 12.40 -10.85 -6.69
C TRP A 240 11.36 -11.83 -6.11
N PRO A 241 11.35 -13.13 -6.45
CA PRO A 241 10.42 -14.10 -5.84
C PRO A 241 10.49 -14.16 -4.31
N LEU A 242 11.60 -13.73 -3.68
CA LEU A 242 11.69 -13.60 -2.23
C LEU A 242 10.62 -12.65 -1.67
N PHE A 243 10.30 -11.58 -2.40
CA PHE A 243 9.21 -10.66 -2.00
C PHE A 243 7.87 -11.40 -1.90
N GLY A 244 7.54 -12.23 -2.90
CA GLY A 244 6.34 -13.06 -2.87
C GLY A 244 6.31 -14.02 -1.67
N THR A 245 7.42 -14.70 -1.39
CA THR A 245 7.49 -15.67 -0.27
C THR A 245 7.43 -14.98 1.10
N MET A 246 7.84 -13.72 1.21
CA MET A 246 7.78 -12.94 2.47
C MET A 246 6.43 -12.27 2.70
N THR A 247 5.68 -12.02 1.64
CA THR A 247 4.40 -11.32 1.74
C THR A 247 3.18 -12.24 1.66
N ASP A 248 3.32 -13.42 1.09
CA ASP A 248 2.22 -14.38 0.98
C ASP A 248 2.18 -15.34 2.19
N GLY A 249 1.01 -15.90 2.46
CA GLY A 249 0.81 -16.88 3.53
C GLY A 249 1.33 -18.27 3.17
N ALA A 250 1.97 -18.95 4.13
CA ALA A 250 2.51 -20.28 3.91
C ALA A 250 1.42 -21.30 3.45
N SER A 251 0.23 -21.22 4.02
CA SER A 251 -0.90 -22.09 3.66
C SER A 251 -1.42 -21.78 2.25
N HIS A 252 -1.45 -20.52 1.84
CA HIS A 252 -1.82 -20.13 0.49
C HIS A 252 -0.78 -20.61 -0.53
N LEU A 253 0.50 -20.35 -0.31
CA LEU A 253 1.57 -20.85 -1.19
C LEU A 253 1.53 -22.37 -1.34
N GLN A 254 1.31 -23.09 -0.23
CA GLN A 254 1.16 -24.55 -0.30
C GLN A 254 -0.08 -24.99 -1.09
N SER A 255 -1.16 -24.19 -1.05
CA SER A 255 -2.40 -24.51 -1.79
C SER A 255 -2.28 -24.30 -3.31
N ILE A 256 -1.53 -23.26 -3.75
CA ILE A 256 -1.36 -22.94 -5.17
C ILE A 256 -0.16 -23.65 -5.82
N ALA A 257 0.79 -24.13 -5.02
CA ALA A 257 2.00 -24.81 -5.46
C ALA A 257 2.33 -26.03 -4.57
N PRO A 258 1.42 -27.04 -4.48
CA PRO A 258 1.55 -28.17 -3.56
C PRO A 258 2.65 -29.17 -3.96
N THR A 259 3.17 -29.11 -5.18
CA THR A 259 4.23 -29.99 -5.67
C THR A 259 5.50 -29.21 -6.00
N ARG A 260 6.63 -29.90 -6.02
CA ARG A 260 7.92 -29.35 -6.46
C ARG A 260 7.81 -28.69 -7.84
N ALA A 261 7.13 -29.30 -8.78
CA ALA A 261 7.00 -28.80 -10.14
C ALA A 261 6.21 -27.47 -10.18
N GLU A 262 5.10 -27.40 -9.43
CA GLU A 262 4.28 -26.20 -9.33
C GLU A 262 5.00 -25.08 -8.59
N ALA A 263 5.74 -25.37 -7.51
CA ALA A 263 6.55 -24.38 -6.82
C ALA A 263 7.64 -23.79 -7.73
N ILE A 264 8.32 -24.62 -8.55
CA ILE A 264 9.30 -24.13 -9.54
C ILE A 264 8.60 -23.30 -10.62
N ALA A 265 7.42 -23.69 -11.09
CA ALA A 265 6.65 -22.95 -12.07
C ALA A 265 6.21 -21.59 -11.51
N HIS A 266 5.74 -21.53 -10.25
CA HIS A 266 5.38 -20.30 -9.57
C HIS A 266 6.59 -19.34 -9.42
N TYR A 267 7.74 -19.86 -8.97
CA TYR A 267 9.00 -19.09 -8.94
C TYR A 267 9.32 -18.47 -10.31
N ARG A 268 9.24 -19.26 -11.39
CA ARG A 268 9.53 -18.77 -12.75
C ARG A 268 8.55 -17.65 -13.18
N THR A 269 7.28 -17.77 -12.81
CA THR A 269 6.27 -16.73 -13.06
C THR A 269 6.62 -15.44 -12.34
N LEU A 270 6.99 -15.49 -11.06
CA LEU A 270 7.40 -14.32 -10.30
C LEU A 270 8.68 -13.68 -10.89
N SER A 271 9.67 -14.49 -11.29
CA SER A 271 10.87 -14.00 -11.95
C SER A 271 10.58 -13.35 -13.30
N ALA A 272 9.69 -13.94 -14.11
CA ALA A 272 9.27 -13.34 -15.38
C ALA A 272 8.58 -11.98 -15.18
N ASN A 273 7.73 -11.86 -14.16
CA ASN A 273 7.09 -10.59 -13.81
C ASN A 273 8.10 -9.53 -13.36
N ALA A 274 9.19 -9.93 -12.69
CA ALA A 274 10.24 -9.01 -12.28
C ALA A 274 10.92 -8.29 -13.46
N ARG A 275 11.00 -8.92 -14.64
CA ARG A 275 11.55 -8.30 -15.86
C ARG A 275 10.73 -7.11 -16.35
N LEU A 276 9.49 -7.00 -15.91
CA LEU A 276 8.57 -5.90 -16.25
C LEU A 276 8.68 -4.72 -15.26
N LEU A 277 9.44 -4.89 -14.18
CA LEU A 277 9.62 -3.85 -13.16
C LEU A 277 10.86 -3.00 -13.48
N ASP A 278 10.75 -1.69 -13.24
CA ASP A 278 11.92 -0.83 -13.28
C ASP A 278 12.75 -1.01 -12.00
N ALA A 279 14.01 -1.43 -12.16
CA ALA A 279 14.88 -1.73 -11.02
C ALA A 279 15.27 -0.48 -10.21
N ASN A 280 15.38 0.70 -10.84
CA ASN A 280 15.64 1.94 -10.11
C ASN A 280 14.42 2.32 -9.26
N ASP A 281 13.21 2.23 -9.80
CA ASP A 281 11.99 2.47 -9.04
C ASP A 281 11.91 1.53 -7.83
N MET A 282 12.21 0.24 -8.02
CA MET A 282 12.18 -0.74 -6.95
C MET A 282 13.25 -0.49 -5.89
N LEU A 283 14.47 -0.15 -6.30
CA LEU A 283 15.56 0.20 -5.41
C LEU A 283 15.16 1.36 -4.48
N TYR A 284 14.68 2.45 -5.04
CA TYR A 284 14.26 3.63 -4.28
C TYR A 284 13.11 3.35 -3.33
N ARG A 285 12.12 2.54 -3.74
CA ARG A 285 10.97 2.15 -2.90
C ARG A 285 11.39 1.37 -1.65
N PHE A 286 12.36 0.45 -1.78
CA PHE A 286 12.84 -0.32 -0.63
C PHE A 286 13.73 0.53 0.27
N GLU A 287 14.57 1.40 -0.29
CA GLU A 287 15.42 2.32 0.45
C GLU A 287 14.62 3.39 1.20
N ALA A 288 13.49 3.84 0.66
CA ALA A 288 12.64 4.86 1.27
C ALA A 288 12.21 4.53 2.70
N SER A 289 12.20 3.25 3.09
CA SER A 289 11.87 2.84 4.45
C SER A 289 12.96 3.11 5.51
N ALA A 290 14.13 3.59 5.08
CA ALA A 290 15.28 3.81 5.99
C ALA A 290 15.03 4.90 7.03
N ASP A 291 14.16 5.88 6.75
CA ASP A 291 13.81 6.97 7.67
C ASP A 291 12.58 6.66 8.54
N TYR A 292 11.97 5.47 8.37
CA TYR A 292 10.78 5.11 9.12
C TYR A 292 11.09 4.66 10.54
N ASN A 293 10.69 5.46 11.51
CA ASN A 293 10.69 5.10 12.93
C ASN A 293 9.73 5.99 13.73
N PRO A 294 8.46 5.62 13.89
CA PRO A 294 7.52 6.40 14.71
C PRO A 294 7.72 6.19 16.22
N GLN A 295 8.39 5.15 16.63
CA GLN A 295 8.51 4.75 18.04
C GLN A 295 8.88 5.87 19.01
N PRO A 296 9.78 6.82 18.71
CA PRO A 296 10.12 7.90 19.64
C PRO A 296 8.97 8.87 19.95
N ASP A 297 8.00 8.99 19.07
CA ASP A 297 7.01 10.08 19.04
C ASP A 297 5.54 9.61 19.18
N LEU A 298 5.30 8.36 19.53
CA LEU A 298 3.94 7.76 19.61
C LEU A 298 2.97 8.51 20.52
N GLU A 299 3.46 9.13 21.60
CA GLU A 299 2.66 9.94 22.52
C GLU A 299 2.15 11.25 21.88
N LYS A 300 2.67 11.66 20.73
CA LYS A 300 2.16 12.81 19.97
C LYS A 300 0.86 12.51 19.25
N ILE A 301 0.51 11.22 19.07
CA ILE A 301 -0.76 10.79 18.45
C ILE A 301 -1.90 11.11 19.41
N LYS A 302 -2.78 12.04 19.02
CA LYS A 302 -3.86 12.55 19.89
C LYS A 302 -5.24 12.01 19.53
N MET A 303 -5.47 11.72 18.24
CA MET A 303 -6.74 11.20 17.74
C MET A 303 -6.90 9.71 18.07
N PRO A 304 -8.12 9.15 18.05
CA PRO A 304 -8.36 7.71 17.99
C PRO A 304 -7.49 7.05 16.91
N PHE A 305 -6.79 5.97 17.27
CA PHE A 305 -5.89 5.26 16.37
C PHE A 305 -6.16 3.76 16.43
N LEU A 306 -6.44 3.15 15.27
CA LEU A 306 -6.65 1.71 15.12
C LEU A 306 -5.49 1.10 14.33
N ALA A 307 -4.82 0.10 14.90
CA ALA A 307 -3.87 -0.72 14.16
C ALA A 307 -4.42 -2.14 13.98
N ILE A 308 -4.40 -2.64 12.75
CA ILE A 308 -4.87 -3.98 12.39
C ILE A 308 -3.73 -4.76 11.78
N ASN A 309 -3.32 -5.88 12.40
CA ASN A 309 -2.35 -6.81 11.83
C ASN A 309 -2.94 -8.21 11.71
N PHE A 310 -2.23 -9.12 11.04
CA PHE A 310 -2.69 -10.48 10.76
C PHE A 310 -1.77 -11.48 11.46
N GLN A 311 -2.35 -12.58 11.97
CA GLN A 311 -1.67 -13.57 12.81
C GLN A 311 -0.46 -14.22 12.10
N ASP A 312 -0.54 -14.40 10.80
CA ASP A 312 0.46 -15.07 9.96
C ASP A 312 1.27 -14.13 9.06
N ASP A 313 1.26 -12.83 9.35
CA ASP A 313 2.04 -11.82 8.62
C ASP A 313 3.53 -11.91 8.99
N LEU A 314 4.35 -12.40 8.05
CA LEU A 314 5.79 -12.55 8.27
C LEU A 314 6.56 -11.21 8.32
N LEU A 315 5.99 -10.13 7.81
CA LEU A 315 6.61 -8.80 7.86
C LEU A 315 6.33 -8.09 9.19
N ASN A 316 5.21 -8.43 9.82
CA ASN A 316 4.77 -7.87 11.09
C ASN A 316 4.45 -8.99 12.10
N PRO A 317 5.47 -9.81 12.47
CA PRO A 317 5.25 -11.02 13.24
C PRO A 317 4.70 -10.70 14.64
N VAL A 318 3.51 -11.25 14.92
CA VAL A 318 2.76 -10.96 16.15
C VAL A 318 3.44 -11.51 17.41
N GLU A 319 4.25 -12.58 17.26
CA GLU A 319 5.01 -13.19 18.34
C GLU A 319 6.05 -12.27 18.97
N LEU A 320 6.44 -11.19 18.30
CA LEU A 320 7.34 -10.18 18.86
C LEU A 320 6.64 -9.25 19.87
N GLY A 321 5.31 -9.22 19.91
CA GLY A 321 4.52 -8.40 20.81
C GLY A 321 4.67 -6.88 20.61
N LEU A 322 5.39 -6.44 19.58
CA LEU A 322 5.75 -5.03 19.35
C LEU A 322 4.52 -4.13 19.17
N LEU A 323 3.52 -4.59 18.43
CA LEU A 323 2.33 -3.78 18.20
C LEU A 323 1.58 -3.48 19.49
N GLN A 324 1.36 -4.49 20.33
CA GLN A 324 0.64 -4.33 21.60
C GLN A 324 1.44 -3.48 22.59
N GLN A 325 2.76 -3.73 22.68
CA GLN A 325 3.66 -2.99 23.55
C GLN A 325 3.65 -1.49 23.22
N GLU A 326 3.87 -1.14 21.97
CA GLU A 326 3.99 0.25 21.55
C GLU A 326 2.63 0.96 21.48
N MET A 327 1.55 0.23 21.15
CA MET A 327 0.19 0.78 21.16
C MET A 327 -0.26 1.25 22.54
N ALA A 328 0.27 0.66 23.61
CA ALA A 328 -0.01 1.10 24.98
C ALA A 328 0.44 2.55 25.27
N ARG A 329 1.32 3.11 24.43
CA ARG A 329 1.80 4.50 24.49
C ARG A 329 0.88 5.48 23.75
N VAL A 330 -0.02 4.99 22.89
CA VAL A 330 -0.99 5.81 22.17
C VAL A 330 -2.27 5.93 22.99
N LYS A 331 -2.54 7.10 23.54
CA LYS A 331 -3.61 7.32 24.54
C LYS A 331 -4.98 6.81 24.11
N LEU A 332 -5.35 6.98 22.84
CA LEU A 332 -6.62 6.53 22.25
C LEU A 332 -6.38 5.39 21.23
N GLY A 333 -5.31 4.62 21.46
CA GLY A 333 -4.89 3.55 20.59
C GLY A 333 -5.61 2.22 20.84
N ARG A 334 -5.91 1.49 19.76
CA ARG A 334 -6.45 0.13 19.77
C ARG A 334 -5.70 -0.74 18.78
N ALA A 335 -5.15 -1.86 19.23
CA ALA A 335 -4.57 -2.90 18.38
C ALA A 335 -5.55 -4.07 18.20
N VAL A 336 -5.65 -4.56 16.98
CA VAL A 336 -6.44 -5.75 16.62
C VAL A 336 -5.56 -6.69 15.80
N ILE A 337 -5.45 -7.94 16.23
CA ILE A 337 -4.82 -9.01 15.45
C ILE A 337 -5.94 -9.89 14.90
N LEU A 338 -6.03 -9.96 13.58
CA LEU A 338 -6.97 -10.82 12.90
C LEU A 338 -6.33 -12.18 12.59
N SER A 339 -7.10 -13.25 12.78
CA SER A 339 -6.70 -14.63 12.48
C SER A 339 -7.52 -15.14 11.31
N PRO A 340 -7.04 -14.98 10.06
CA PRO A 340 -7.77 -15.43 8.88
C PRO A 340 -7.88 -16.96 8.84
N GLU A 341 -8.94 -17.45 8.20
CA GLU A 341 -9.08 -18.89 7.93
C GLU A 341 -8.07 -19.36 6.87
N SER A 342 -7.71 -20.64 6.92
CA SER A 342 -6.81 -21.23 5.93
C SER A 342 -7.56 -21.54 4.62
N PRO A 343 -6.95 -21.30 3.44
CA PRO A 343 -5.60 -20.78 3.24
C PRO A 343 -5.51 -19.26 3.43
N SER A 344 -4.73 -18.84 4.42
CA SER A 344 -4.50 -17.41 4.70
C SER A 344 -3.42 -16.83 3.80
N LEU A 345 -3.58 -15.55 3.42
CA LEU A 345 -2.69 -14.83 2.51
C LEU A 345 -1.53 -14.11 3.21
N GLY A 346 -1.30 -14.33 4.52
CA GLY A 346 -0.22 -13.66 5.25
C GLY A 346 -0.35 -12.14 5.22
N HIS A 347 0.72 -11.43 4.83
CA HIS A 347 0.69 -9.98 4.67
C HIS A 347 -0.34 -9.53 3.62
N GLN A 348 -0.59 -10.32 2.57
CA GLN A 348 -1.55 -10.01 1.51
C GLN A 348 -3.02 -10.04 1.98
N ASN A 349 -3.31 -10.46 3.22
CA ASN A 349 -4.63 -10.28 3.83
C ASN A 349 -5.08 -8.81 3.88
N LEU A 350 -4.14 -7.86 3.79
CA LEU A 350 -4.43 -6.43 3.63
C LEU A 350 -5.35 -6.14 2.41
N GLY A 351 -5.28 -6.95 1.36
CA GLY A 351 -6.13 -6.89 0.18
C GLY A 351 -7.53 -7.50 0.35
N GLN A 352 -7.83 -8.08 1.50
CA GLN A 352 -9.11 -8.74 1.81
C GLN A 352 -10.04 -7.80 2.58
N GLY A 353 -10.71 -6.87 1.89
CA GLY A 353 -11.61 -5.90 2.51
C GLY A 353 -12.72 -6.51 3.37
N ALA A 354 -13.18 -7.72 3.05
CA ALA A 354 -14.17 -8.44 3.87
C ALA A 354 -13.62 -8.82 5.25
N LEU A 355 -12.30 -9.02 5.39
CA LEU A 355 -11.68 -9.45 6.64
C LEU A 355 -11.54 -8.30 7.64
N TRP A 356 -10.98 -7.18 7.23
CA TRP A 356 -10.69 -6.05 8.13
C TRP A 356 -11.71 -4.91 8.04
N GLY A 357 -12.48 -4.85 6.97
CA GLY A 357 -13.46 -3.78 6.72
C GLY A 357 -14.48 -3.60 7.84
N PRO A 358 -15.09 -4.67 8.40
CA PRO A 358 -16.04 -4.53 9.54
C PRO A 358 -15.40 -3.87 10.77
N VAL A 359 -14.12 -4.15 11.05
CA VAL A 359 -13.41 -3.53 12.18
C VAL A 359 -13.11 -2.05 11.90
N ALA A 360 -12.78 -1.72 10.66
CA ALA A 360 -12.58 -0.34 10.22
C ALA A 360 -13.91 0.45 10.24
N ALA A 361 -15.02 -0.15 9.81
CA ALA A 361 -16.34 0.48 9.86
C ALA A 361 -16.76 0.83 11.29
N ASP A 362 -16.67 -0.13 12.21
CA ASP A 362 -16.96 0.08 13.64
C ASP A 362 -16.14 1.22 14.25
N PHE A 363 -14.86 1.31 13.84
CA PHE A 363 -13.97 2.40 14.27
C PHE A 363 -14.41 3.75 13.70
N LEU A 364 -14.65 3.85 12.39
CA LEU A 364 -15.03 5.09 11.71
C LEU A 364 -16.38 5.64 12.21
N GLU A 365 -17.33 4.77 12.56
CA GLU A 365 -18.62 5.15 13.13
C GLU A 365 -18.52 5.75 14.54
N LYS A 366 -17.52 5.32 15.31
CA LYS A 366 -17.27 5.78 16.69
C LYS A 366 -16.38 7.02 16.78
N LEU A 367 -15.85 7.51 15.67
CA LEU A 367 -15.08 8.75 15.68
C LEU A 367 -15.93 9.93 16.16
N PRO A 368 -15.36 10.89 16.92
CA PRO A 368 -16.07 12.07 17.34
C PRO A 368 -16.62 12.84 16.13
N PRO A 369 -17.66 13.65 16.29
CA PRO A 369 -18.11 14.57 15.26
C PRO A 369 -16.91 15.44 14.78
N HIS A 370 -16.90 15.77 13.50
CA HIS A 370 -15.93 16.70 12.95
C HIS A 370 -16.05 18.05 13.66
N PRO A 371 -14.96 18.69 14.13
CA PRO A 371 -14.98 19.94 14.88
C PRO A 371 -15.46 21.15 14.09
#